data_2d1499839c7b181552fa17e5e5e2cfec
#
_entry.id   2d1499839c7b181552fa17e5e5e2cfec
#
_cell.length_a   1.000
_cell.length_b   1.000
_cell.length_c   1.000
_cell.angle_alpha   90.00
_cell.angle_beta   90.00
_cell.angle_gamma   90.00
#
_symmetry.space_group_name_H-M   'P 1'
#
loop_
_entity.id
_entity.type
_entity.pdbx_description
1 polymer ?
#
loop_
_entity_poly.entity_id
_entity_poly.type
_entity_poly.pdbx_seq_one_letter_code
_entity_poly.pdbx_strand_id
1 'polypeptide(L)'
;SAVSKSLAKLRAWFDDPLFVKTPLGLAPTPLVSSMEQDLADWMQMGNQILDKPHHTMPSGLKFELAAEAPLLMILFNTLSQRIYQRYPQALIRLRNWDYDSLDAIIRGEVDIGFCGRESHPQSRELLSLLPWYIDFDVLFTDLPQVWLRADHPALREEWDLAAFLRYPHITICWEQRDTWALDDVLQELGYKRNVALTVPGFEQSLFMAAQPQHTMLATAPRYCQHYNQQHQLPLVSRPLPLEAQHLEKLRVPFTLLWHKRNSYNPKLVWLRDTLKALYSGTL
;
A
#
# COMPACT_ATOMS: atom_id res chain seq x y z
N SER A 1 19.88 36.65 25.77
CA SER A 1 20.06 35.27 25.29
C SER A 1 18.71 34.55 25.27
N ALA A 2 18.62 33.44 24.54
CA ALA A 2 17.40 32.61 24.51
C ALA A 2 17.02 32.12 25.92
N VAL A 3 18.03 31.75 26.71
CA VAL A 3 17.86 31.30 28.10
C VAL A 3 17.21 32.41 28.98
N SER A 4 17.64 33.67 28.85
CA SER A 4 17.05 34.80 29.61
C SER A 4 15.58 35.01 29.27
N LYS A 5 15.19 34.86 27.99
CA LYS A 5 13.78 34.96 27.55
C LYS A 5 12.93 33.82 28.10
N SER A 6 13.45 32.58 28.06
CA SER A 6 12.76 31.42 28.62
C SER A 6 12.58 31.55 30.15
N LEU A 7 13.63 31.98 30.84
CA LEU A 7 13.58 32.18 32.28
C LEU A 7 12.56 33.26 32.67
N ALA A 8 12.46 34.35 31.89
CA ALA A 8 11.47 35.40 32.13
C ALA A 8 10.03 34.87 31.96
N LYS A 9 9.77 34.02 30.99
CA LYS A 9 8.46 33.37 30.82
C LYS A 9 8.12 32.43 31.97
N LEU A 10 9.10 31.62 32.44
CA LEU A 10 8.89 30.71 33.56
C LEU A 10 8.62 31.47 34.85
N ARG A 11 9.33 32.59 35.12
CA ARG A 11 9.05 33.48 36.28
C ARG A 11 7.62 34.03 36.28
N ALA A 12 7.14 34.46 35.12
CA ALA A 12 5.77 34.93 34.96
C ALA A 12 4.74 33.80 35.11
N TRP A 13 5.09 32.57 34.66
CA TRP A 13 4.20 31.40 34.76
C TRP A 13 4.03 30.92 36.20
N PHE A 14 5.14 30.86 36.97
CA PHE A 14 5.14 30.33 38.32
C PHE A 14 4.91 31.43 39.39
N ASP A 15 4.86 32.69 38.96
CA ASP A 15 4.84 33.88 39.87
C ASP A 15 5.94 33.80 40.94
N ASP A 16 7.14 33.34 40.53
CA ASP A 16 8.29 33.07 41.37
C ASP A 16 9.59 33.53 40.66
N PRO A 17 10.54 34.21 41.36
CA PRO A 17 11.81 34.61 40.75
C PRO A 17 12.67 33.44 40.32
N LEU A 18 12.39 32.22 40.72
CA LEU A 18 13.07 30.95 40.49
C LEU A 18 14.51 30.91 41.05
N PHE A 19 15.26 31.99 40.86
CA PHE A 19 16.64 32.09 41.35
C PHE A 19 16.83 33.49 41.96
N VAL A 20 17.46 33.53 43.12
CA VAL A 20 17.80 34.78 43.85
C VAL A 20 19.31 34.98 43.92
N LYS A 21 19.76 36.22 43.87
CA LYS A 21 21.19 36.57 44.06
C LYS A 21 21.58 36.44 45.53
N THR A 22 22.66 35.75 45.79
CA THR A 22 23.30 35.64 47.10
C THR A 22 24.77 36.08 47.02
N PRO A 23 25.46 36.30 48.12
CA PRO A 23 26.90 36.58 48.10
C PRO A 23 27.74 35.48 47.46
N LEU A 24 27.24 34.25 47.40
CA LEU A 24 27.89 33.10 46.82
C LEU A 24 27.46 32.78 45.37
N GLY A 25 26.61 33.61 44.78
CA GLY A 25 26.09 33.45 43.43
C GLY A 25 24.55 33.38 43.34
N LEU A 26 24.02 32.62 42.42
CA LEU A 26 22.56 32.39 42.29
C LEU A 26 22.16 31.15 43.12
N ALA A 27 21.14 31.35 43.95
CA ALA A 27 20.52 30.24 44.69
C ALA A 27 19.09 29.99 44.18
N PRO A 28 18.63 28.73 44.10
CA PRO A 28 17.25 28.40 43.76
C PRO A 28 16.28 28.86 44.87
N THR A 29 15.05 29.18 44.46
CA THR A 29 13.97 29.39 45.42
C THR A 29 13.48 28.05 46.00
N PRO A 30 12.73 28.06 47.13
CA PRO A 30 12.14 26.82 47.65
C PRO A 30 11.26 26.10 46.63
N LEU A 31 10.59 26.86 45.75
CA LEU A 31 9.80 26.29 44.65
C LEU A 31 10.69 25.48 43.69
N VAL A 32 11.80 26.06 43.22
CA VAL A 32 12.72 25.36 42.32
C VAL A 32 13.34 24.14 43.00
N SER A 33 13.73 24.28 44.28
CA SER A 33 14.26 23.13 45.03
C SER A 33 13.26 22.00 45.19
N SER A 34 11.97 22.29 45.32
CA SER A 34 10.92 21.26 45.37
C SER A 34 10.72 20.52 44.06
N MET A 35 11.06 21.15 42.92
CA MET A 35 10.94 20.56 41.57
C MET A 35 12.22 19.89 41.06
N GLU A 36 13.32 19.95 41.83
CA GLU A 36 14.64 19.51 41.39
C GLU A 36 14.63 18.06 40.95
N GLN A 37 14.03 17.16 41.73
CA GLN A 37 13.95 15.73 41.39
C GLN A 37 13.10 15.49 40.17
N ASP A 38 11.92 16.10 40.10
CA ASP A 38 10.99 15.93 38.93
C ASP A 38 11.64 16.42 37.62
N LEU A 39 12.39 17.55 37.70
CA LEU A 39 13.12 18.07 36.54
C LEU A 39 14.29 17.16 36.15
N ALA A 40 15.02 16.60 37.13
CA ALA A 40 16.08 15.64 36.86
C ALA A 40 15.54 14.37 36.19
N ASP A 41 14.44 13.82 36.69
CA ASP A 41 13.78 12.64 36.12
C ASP A 41 13.25 12.92 34.71
N TRP A 42 12.64 14.07 34.47
CA TRP A 42 12.18 14.51 33.16
C TRP A 42 13.33 14.64 32.14
N MET A 43 14.43 15.28 32.56
CA MET A 43 15.65 15.40 31.75
C MET A 43 16.28 14.04 31.46
N GLN A 44 16.32 13.15 32.43
CA GLN A 44 16.82 11.79 32.22
C GLN A 44 15.96 11.02 31.21
N MET A 45 14.64 11.11 31.32
CA MET A 45 13.71 10.53 30.36
C MET A 45 13.91 11.12 28.96
N GLY A 46 14.08 12.44 28.83
CA GLY A 46 14.39 13.14 27.58
C GLY A 46 15.69 12.62 26.95
N ASN A 47 16.76 12.50 27.73
CA ASN A 47 18.03 11.98 27.27
C ASN A 47 17.92 10.51 26.83
N GLN A 48 17.20 9.66 27.57
CA GLN A 48 16.93 8.28 27.15
C GLN A 48 16.21 8.18 25.81
N ILE A 49 15.36 9.17 25.46
CA ILE A 49 14.71 9.25 24.15
C ILE A 49 15.71 9.65 23.07
N LEU A 50 16.59 10.64 23.37
CA LEU A 50 17.61 11.12 22.43
C LEU A 50 18.73 10.12 22.21
N ASP A 51 19.09 9.36 23.25
CA ASP A 51 20.13 8.32 23.22
C ASP A 51 19.65 7.00 22.61
N LYS A 52 18.35 6.89 22.27
CA LYS A 52 17.88 5.71 21.53
C LYS A 52 18.63 5.64 20.22
N PRO A 53 19.42 4.55 19.99
CA PRO A 53 20.20 4.45 18.78
C PRO A 53 19.26 4.47 17.59
N HIS A 54 19.45 5.43 16.71
CA HIS A 54 18.62 5.63 15.48
C HIS A 54 18.66 4.42 14.54
N HIS A 55 19.47 3.40 14.83
CA HIS A 55 19.72 2.26 13.94
C HIS A 55 19.52 0.88 14.58
N THR A 56 19.26 0.76 15.88
CA THR A 56 18.91 -0.54 16.49
C THR A 56 17.41 -0.78 16.37
N MET A 57 17.07 -1.70 15.49
CA MET A 57 15.68 -2.15 15.36
C MET A 57 15.30 -2.98 16.59
N PRO A 58 14.14 -2.72 17.24
CA PRO A 58 13.68 -3.50 18.39
C PRO A 58 13.55 -4.98 18.06
N SER A 59 13.90 -5.86 18.99
CA SER A 59 13.47 -7.26 18.92
C SER A 59 11.94 -7.30 18.91
N GLY A 60 11.35 -8.07 17.96
CA GLY A 60 9.90 -8.15 17.83
C GLY A 60 9.26 -7.11 16.90
N LEU A 61 9.97 -6.71 15.84
CA LEU A 61 9.43 -5.83 14.82
C LEU A 61 8.15 -6.39 14.22
N LYS A 62 7.17 -5.51 14.07
CA LYS A 62 5.93 -5.79 13.38
C LYS A 62 5.93 -5.13 12.01
N PHE A 63 5.55 -5.88 10.98
CA PHE A 63 5.32 -5.40 9.61
C PHE A 63 3.84 -5.55 9.30
N GLU A 64 3.15 -4.43 9.09
CA GLU A 64 1.74 -4.37 8.72
C GLU A 64 1.62 -4.00 7.24
N LEU A 65 1.21 -4.94 6.41
CA LEU A 65 1.13 -4.78 4.97
C LEU A 65 -0.32 -4.91 4.49
N ALA A 66 -0.73 -4.05 3.58
CA ALA A 66 -1.98 -4.19 2.85
C ALA A 66 -1.66 -4.31 1.35
N ALA A 67 -2.10 -5.37 0.69
CA ALA A 67 -1.82 -5.56 -0.73
C ALA A 67 -2.95 -6.33 -1.43
N GLU A 68 -3.04 -6.14 -2.75
CA GLU A 68 -3.88 -6.98 -3.59
C GLU A 68 -3.45 -8.45 -3.51
N ALA A 69 -4.41 -9.36 -3.36
CA ALA A 69 -4.13 -10.75 -3.04
C ALA A 69 -3.15 -11.46 -3.99
N PRO A 70 -3.28 -11.42 -5.33
CA PRO A 70 -2.31 -12.13 -6.16
C PRO A 70 -0.88 -11.58 -6.06
N LEU A 71 -0.72 -10.26 -5.95
CA LEU A 71 0.61 -9.65 -5.76
C LEU A 71 1.28 -10.18 -4.51
N LEU A 72 0.51 -10.21 -3.43
CA LEU A 72 1.00 -10.68 -2.15
C LEU A 72 1.38 -12.16 -2.19
N MET A 73 0.54 -13.01 -2.81
CA MET A 73 0.79 -14.44 -2.90
C MET A 73 2.04 -14.77 -3.73
N ILE A 74 2.28 -14.02 -4.81
CA ILE A 74 3.45 -14.19 -5.67
C ILE A 74 4.75 -13.87 -4.91
N LEU A 75 4.75 -12.80 -4.12
CA LEU A 75 5.96 -12.30 -3.47
C LEU A 75 6.14 -12.78 -2.04
N PHE A 76 5.09 -13.24 -1.40
CA PHE A 76 5.10 -13.46 0.04
C PHE A 76 6.21 -14.40 0.49
N ASN A 77 6.45 -15.49 -0.22
CA ASN A 77 7.49 -16.44 0.14
C ASN A 77 8.87 -15.77 0.16
N THR A 78 9.22 -15.04 -0.90
CA THR A 78 10.53 -14.38 -1.00
C THR A 78 10.64 -13.20 -0.03
N LEU A 79 9.58 -12.42 0.12
CA LEU A 79 9.55 -11.28 1.04
C LEU A 79 9.66 -11.74 2.49
N SER A 80 8.87 -12.73 2.90
CA SER A 80 8.90 -13.28 4.26
C SER A 80 10.27 -13.89 4.61
N GLN A 81 10.88 -14.62 3.68
CA GLN A 81 12.24 -15.14 3.88
C GLN A 81 13.24 -14.01 4.14
N ARG A 82 13.21 -12.93 3.34
CA ARG A 82 14.11 -11.78 3.54
C ARG A 82 13.84 -11.07 4.86
N ILE A 83 12.56 -10.92 5.26
CA ILE A 83 12.19 -10.34 6.54
C ILE A 83 12.73 -11.21 7.68
N TYR A 84 12.51 -12.52 7.69
CA TYR A 84 12.95 -13.41 8.76
C TYR A 84 14.48 -13.61 8.80
N GLN A 85 15.15 -13.56 7.66
CA GLN A 85 16.63 -13.56 7.64
C GLN A 85 17.23 -12.35 8.35
N ARG A 86 16.60 -11.18 8.20
CA ARG A 86 17.07 -9.94 8.82
C ARG A 86 16.50 -9.74 10.24
N TYR A 87 15.28 -10.18 10.47
CA TYR A 87 14.51 -10.00 11.70
C TYR A 87 13.84 -11.33 12.09
N PRO A 88 14.56 -12.26 12.71
CA PRO A 88 14.07 -13.62 12.96
C PRO A 88 12.80 -13.70 13.81
N GLN A 89 12.54 -12.67 14.65
CA GLN A 89 11.38 -12.60 15.53
C GLN A 89 10.31 -11.61 15.03
N ALA A 90 10.37 -11.20 13.76
CA ALA A 90 9.40 -10.28 13.20
C ALA A 90 8.01 -10.92 13.12
N LEU A 91 6.99 -10.13 13.45
CA LEU A 91 5.60 -10.45 13.15
C LEU A 91 5.20 -9.79 11.84
N ILE A 92 4.80 -10.58 10.86
CA ILE A 92 4.27 -10.07 9.60
C ILE A 92 2.76 -10.22 9.63
N ARG A 93 2.04 -9.13 9.44
CA ARG A 93 0.60 -9.11 9.25
C ARG A 93 0.28 -8.64 7.85
N LEU A 94 -0.56 -9.42 7.18
CA LEU A 94 -1.01 -9.17 5.82
C LEU A 94 -2.51 -8.97 5.84
N ARG A 95 -2.98 -7.97 5.13
CA ARG A 95 -4.39 -7.76 4.86
C ARG A 95 -4.58 -7.47 3.37
N ASN A 96 -5.75 -7.76 2.86
CA ASN A 96 -6.10 -7.35 1.50
C ASN A 96 -6.16 -5.82 1.45
N TRP A 97 -5.76 -5.27 0.31
CA TRP A 97 -6.04 -3.88 -0.01
C TRP A 97 -7.55 -3.72 -0.22
N ASP A 98 -8.16 -2.75 0.45
CA ASP A 98 -9.59 -2.45 0.36
C ASP A 98 -9.82 -0.95 0.60
N TYR A 99 -11.07 -0.48 0.48
CA TYR A 99 -11.48 0.91 0.60
C TYR A 99 -11.00 1.64 1.87
N ASP A 100 -10.80 0.92 2.98
CA ASP A 100 -10.30 1.48 4.24
C ASP A 100 -8.78 1.44 4.38
N SER A 101 -8.06 0.87 3.41
CA SER A 101 -6.62 0.62 3.53
C SER A 101 -5.80 1.91 3.50
N LEU A 102 -6.23 2.92 2.73
CA LEU A 102 -5.58 4.23 2.75
C LEU A 102 -5.74 4.91 4.11
N ASP A 103 -6.93 4.85 4.70
CA ASP A 103 -7.18 5.37 6.04
C ASP A 103 -6.38 4.61 7.11
N ALA A 104 -6.21 3.30 6.96
CA ALA A 104 -5.37 2.51 7.84
C ALA A 104 -3.89 2.91 7.77
N ILE A 105 -3.37 3.30 6.59
CA ILE A 105 -2.03 3.90 6.45
C ILE A 105 -1.98 5.25 7.21
N ILE A 106 -3.00 6.09 7.04
CA ILE A 106 -3.09 7.40 7.70
C ILE A 106 -3.10 7.24 9.22
N ARG A 107 -3.86 6.29 9.75
CA ARG A 107 -3.91 6.00 11.21
C ARG A 107 -2.66 5.28 11.73
N GLY A 108 -1.82 4.72 10.84
CA GLY A 108 -0.61 3.98 11.22
C GLY A 108 -0.86 2.51 11.59
N GLU A 109 -2.00 1.99 11.21
CA GLU A 109 -2.36 0.57 11.34
C GLU A 109 -1.74 -0.28 10.24
N VAL A 110 -1.40 0.34 9.11
CA VAL A 110 -0.68 -0.25 7.98
C VAL A 110 0.60 0.55 7.73
N ASP A 111 1.70 -0.16 7.61
CA ASP A 111 3.02 0.41 7.32
C ASP A 111 3.16 0.79 5.85
N ILE A 112 2.80 -0.13 4.96
CA ILE A 112 2.91 0.02 3.50
C ILE A 112 1.68 -0.63 2.84
N GLY A 113 1.07 0.12 1.91
CA GLY A 113 0.09 -0.39 0.96
C GLY A 113 0.75 -0.76 -0.36
N PHE A 114 0.26 -1.81 -1.02
CA PHE A 114 0.69 -2.18 -2.35
C PHE A 114 -0.52 -2.54 -3.22
N CYS A 115 -0.85 -1.68 -4.17
CA CYS A 115 -2.04 -1.81 -5.00
C CYS A 115 -1.86 -1.18 -6.38
N GLY A 116 -2.70 -1.59 -7.32
CA GLY A 116 -2.93 -0.87 -8.57
C GLY A 116 -3.72 0.41 -8.31
N ARG A 117 -3.44 1.43 -9.12
CA ARG A 117 -4.21 2.69 -9.14
C ARG A 117 -4.66 2.94 -10.57
N GLU A 118 -5.95 3.10 -10.77
CA GLU A 118 -6.49 3.37 -12.11
C GLU A 118 -5.97 4.70 -12.67
N SER A 119 -5.72 4.75 -13.98
CA SER A 119 -5.28 5.95 -14.69
C SER A 119 -6.40 6.64 -15.48
N HIS A 120 -7.59 6.06 -15.53
CA HIS A 120 -8.72 6.64 -16.25
C HIS A 120 -9.12 7.99 -15.65
N PRO A 121 -9.35 9.06 -16.46
CA PRO A 121 -9.60 10.41 -15.92
C PRO A 121 -10.81 10.52 -14.97
N GLN A 122 -11.78 9.63 -15.09
CA GLN A 122 -12.96 9.59 -14.21
C GLN A 122 -12.77 8.72 -12.97
N SER A 123 -11.63 8.05 -12.84
CA SER A 123 -11.33 7.22 -11.67
C SER A 123 -11.13 8.08 -10.42
N ARG A 124 -11.60 7.57 -9.29
CA ARG A 124 -11.33 8.15 -7.96
C ARG A 124 -9.98 7.72 -7.40
N GLU A 125 -9.29 6.81 -8.09
CA GLU A 125 -8.03 6.22 -7.64
C GLU A 125 -6.80 6.82 -8.31
N LEU A 126 -6.93 7.94 -9.01
CA LEU A 126 -5.80 8.62 -9.63
C LEU A 126 -4.71 8.92 -8.58
N LEU A 127 -3.45 8.71 -8.97
CA LEU A 127 -2.30 9.06 -8.12
C LEU A 127 -2.30 10.55 -7.72
N SER A 128 -2.82 11.42 -8.60
CA SER A 128 -2.96 12.84 -8.33
C SER A 128 -3.98 13.20 -7.25
N LEU A 129 -4.88 12.27 -6.90
CA LEU A 129 -5.88 12.45 -5.85
C LEU A 129 -5.38 11.97 -4.48
N LEU A 130 -4.20 11.40 -4.40
CA LEU A 130 -3.62 11.00 -3.11
C LEU A 130 -3.42 12.23 -2.22
N PRO A 131 -3.75 12.13 -0.92
CA PRO A 131 -3.47 13.19 0.03
C PRO A 131 -1.99 13.56 0.05
N TRP A 132 -1.67 14.85 0.20
CA TRP A 132 -0.29 15.36 0.18
C TRP A 132 0.65 14.71 1.20
N TYR A 133 0.12 14.12 2.25
CA TYR A 133 0.87 13.42 3.30
C TYR A 133 1.09 11.93 3.02
N ILE A 134 0.59 11.42 1.89
CA ILE A 134 0.91 10.08 1.39
C ILE A 134 2.01 10.22 0.34
N ASP A 135 3.09 9.46 0.53
CA ASP A 135 4.12 9.25 -0.48
C ASP A 135 3.86 7.94 -1.22
N PHE A 136 4.36 7.84 -2.43
CA PHE A 136 4.25 6.62 -3.21
C PHE A 136 5.47 6.42 -4.13
N ASP A 137 5.71 5.17 -4.50
CA ASP A 137 6.61 4.75 -5.57
C ASP A 137 5.85 3.86 -6.55
N VAL A 138 5.91 4.15 -7.83
CA VAL A 138 5.41 3.25 -8.87
C VAL A 138 6.45 2.16 -9.09
N LEU A 139 6.10 0.90 -8.84
CA LEU A 139 6.99 -0.23 -9.05
C LEU A 139 7.00 -0.70 -10.49
N PHE A 140 5.82 -0.79 -11.08
CA PHE A 140 5.62 -1.13 -12.48
C PHE A 140 4.26 -0.64 -12.95
N THR A 141 4.05 -0.64 -14.27
CA THR A 141 2.73 -0.39 -14.86
C THR A 141 2.32 -1.63 -15.63
N ASP A 142 1.09 -2.10 -15.40
CA ASP A 142 0.54 -3.26 -16.07
C ASP A 142 -0.66 -2.88 -16.94
N LEU A 143 -0.92 -3.70 -17.94
CA LEU A 143 -2.10 -3.62 -18.77
C LEU A 143 -2.92 -4.90 -18.59
N PRO A 144 -4.17 -4.80 -18.13
CA PRO A 144 -5.03 -5.96 -17.94
C PRO A 144 -5.20 -6.79 -19.21
N GLN A 145 -5.32 -8.10 -19.03
CA GLN A 145 -5.59 -9.06 -20.07
C GLN A 145 -6.89 -9.83 -19.78
N VAL A 146 -7.45 -10.43 -20.81
CA VAL A 146 -8.59 -11.32 -20.68
C VAL A 146 -8.08 -12.73 -20.45
N TRP A 147 -8.54 -13.36 -19.40
CA TRP A 147 -8.20 -14.72 -19.01
C TRP A 147 -9.37 -15.64 -19.24
N LEU A 148 -9.12 -16.73 -19.93
CA LEU A 148 -10.13 -17.71 -20.31
C LEU A 148 -9.52 -19.10 -20.32
N ARG A 149 -10.35 -20.12 -20.17
CA ARG A 149 -9.92 -21.51 -20.17
C ARG A 149 -9.24 -21.90 -21.49
N ALA A 150 -8.25 -22.78 -21.43
CA ALA A 150 -7.45 -23.18 -22.59
C ALA A 150 -8.27 -23.88 -23.69
N ASP A 151 -9.47 -24.42 -23.39
CA ASP A 151 -10.40 -25.01 -24.32
C ASP A 151 -11.66 -24.14 -24.59
N HIS A 152 -11.61 -22.86 -24.17
CA HIS A 152 -12.73 -21.94 -24.31
C HIS A 152 -13.14 -21.76 -25.80
N PRO A 153 -14.45 -21.73 -26.12
CA PRO A 153 -14.90 -21.64 -27.52
C PRO A 153 -14.41 -20.35 -28.22
N ALA A 154 -14.25 -19.24 -27.54
CA ALA A 154 -13.70 -18.00 -28.10
C ALA A 154 -12.29 -18.16 -28.70
N LEU A 155 -11.54 -19.20 -28.34
CA LEU A 155 -10.22 -19.47 -28.91
C LEU A 155 -10.27 -20.07 -30.34
N ARG A 156 -11.46 -20.47 -30.79
CA ARG A 156 -11.68 -21.08 -32.12
C ARG A 156 -12.24 -20.06 -33.13
N GLU A 157 -12.44 -18.84 -32.75
CA GLU A 157 -12.96 -17.76 -33.57
C GLU A 157 -12.01 -16.56 -33.60
N GLU A 158 -12.29 -15.59 -34.45
CA GLU A 158 -11.54 -14.31 -34.44
C GLU A 158 -11.71 -13.62 -33.11
N TRP A 159 -10.58 -13.22 -32.50
CA TRP A 159 -10.58 -12.53 -31.21
C TRP A 159 -10.72 -11.03 -31.43
N ASP A 160 -11.94 -10.55 -31.44
CA ASP A 160 -12.32 -9.14 -31.58
C ASP A 160 -13.24 -8.67 -30.45
N LEU A 161 -13.69 -7.42 -30.49
CA LEU A 161 -14.57 -6.85 -29.49
C LEU A 161 -15.94 -7.57 -29.45
N ALA A 162 -16.44 -8.05 -30.59
CA ALA A 162 -17.69 -8.79 -30.64
C ALA A 162 -17.58 -10.14 -29.95
N ALA A 163 -16.48 -10.87 -30.17
CA ALA A 163 -16.19 -12.12 -29.47
C ALA A 163 -16.02 -11.88 -27.96
N PHE A 164 -15.32 -10.83 -27.55
CA PHE A 164 -15.17 -10.44 -26.14
C PHE A 164 -16.51 -10.15 -25.46
N LEU A 165 -17.40 -9.41 -26.11
CA LEU A 165 -18.69 -9.03 -25.54
C LEU A 165 -19.76 -10.13 -25.57
N ARG A 166 -19.55 -11.19 -26.36
CA ARG A 166 -20.47 -12.32 -26.51
C ARG A 166 -20.57 -13.17 -25.25
N TYR A 167 -19.47 -13.34 -24.55
CA TYR A 167 -19.39 -14.20 -23.39
C TYR A 167 -19.66 -13.43 -22.08
N PRO A 168 -20.16 -14.12 -21.03
CA PRO A 168 -20.33 -13.50 -19.75
C PRO A 168 -18.99 -13.21 -19.08
N HIS A 169 -18.97 -12.15 -18.27
CA HIS A 169 -17.75 -11.67 -17.60
C HIS A 169 -17.80 -11.87 -16.10
N ILE A 170 -16.62 -12.12 -15.54
CA ILE A 170 -16.35 -12.00 -14.10
C ILE A 170 -15.73 -10.62 -13.86
N THR A 171 -16.26 -9.86 -12.90
CA THR A 171 -15.66 -8.63 -12.42
C THR A 171 -15.24 -8.77 -10.97
N ILE A 172 -14.35 -7.91 -10.52
CA ILE A 172 -14.05 -7.81 -9.09
C ILE A 172 -14.80 -6.63 -8.47
N CYS A 173 -15.25 -6.81 -7.22
CA CYS A 173 -15.75 -5.72 -6.42
C CYS A 173 -14.55 -5.04 -5.75
N TRP A 174 -14.28 -3.81 -6.17
CA TRP A 174 -13.16 -3.04 -5.69
C TRP A 174 -13.68 -1.75 -5.04
N GLU A 175 -13.26 -1.51 -3.79
CA GLU A 175 -13.70 -0.32 -3.04
C GLU A 175 -15.23 -0.08 -3.10
N GLN A 176 -16.02 -1.17 -2.94
CA GLN A 176 -17.50 -1.18 -3.04
C GLN A 176 -18.03 -0.85 -4.45
N ARG A 177 -17.21 -0.98 -5.50
CA ARG A 177 -17.60 -0.80 -6.89
C ARG A 177 -17.41 -2.10 -7.64
N ASP A 178 -18.34 -2.41 -8.53
CA ASP A 178 -18.32 -3.55 -9.45
C ASP A 178 -18.04 -3.12 -10.91
N THR A 179 -17.73 -1.84 -11.12
CA THR A 179 -17.31 -1.25 -12.39
C THR A 179 -15.92 -0.63 -12.23
N TRP A 180 -15.15 -0.64 -13.31
CA TRP A 180 -13.81 -0.05 -13.36
C TRP A 180 -13.53 0.57 -14.73
N ALA A 181 -12.34 1.12 -14.96
CA ALA A 181 -11.97 1.86 -16.16
C ALA A 181 -12.35 1.19 -17.49
N LEU A 182 -12.36 -0.16 -17.55
CA LEU A 182 -12.81 -0.88 -18.75
C LEU A 182 -14.31 -0.62 -19.05
N ASP A 183 -15.15 -0.55 -18.04
CA ASP A 183 -16.57 -0.30 -18.21
C ASP A 183 -16.81 1.13 -18.71
N ASP A 184 -16.01 2.09 -18.20
CA ASP A 184 -16.05 3.48 -18.67
C ASP A 184 -15.62 3.58 -20.14
N VAL A 185 -14.53 2.91 -20.52
CA VAL A 185 -14.05 2.84 -21.93
C VAL A 185 -15.08 2.17 -22.84
N LEU A 186 -15.66 1.05 -22.43
CA LEU A 186 -16.72 0.39 -23.21
C LEU A 186 -17.94 1.29 -23.39
N GLN A 187 -18.33 2.02 -22.35
CA GLN A 187 -19.44 2.96 -22.40
C GLN A 187 -19.16 4.13 -23.36
N GLU A 188 -17.94 4.67 -23.38
CA GLU A 188 -17.50 5.70 -24.35
C GLU A 188 -17.65 5.19 -25.79
N LEU A 189 -17.41 3.89 -26.01
CA LEU A 189 -17.57 3.23 -27.31
C LEU A 189 -19.01 2.80 -27.63
N GLY A 190 -19.95 3.02 -26.73
CA GLY A 190 -21.34 2.61 -26.87
C GLY A 190 -21.63 1.14 -26.58
N TYR A 191 -20.72 0.47 -25.88
CA TYR A 191 -20.83 -0.95 -25.53
C TYR A 191 -21.02 -1.16 -24.02
N LYS A 192 -21.51 -2.35 -23.68
CA LYS A 192 -21.60 -2.82 -22.29
C LYS A 192 -21.34 -4.33 -22.28
N ARG A 193 -20.47 -4.79 -21.39
CA ARG A 193 -20.25 -6.22 -21.17
C ARG A 193 -21.33 -6.82 -20.26
N ASN A 194 -21.63 -8.10 -20.43
CA ASN A 194 -22.52 -8.86 -19.57
C ASN A 194 -21.76 -9.36 -18.35
N VAL A 195 -21.81 -8.68 -17.22
CA VAL A 195 -21.22 -9.15 -15.97
C VAL A 195 -22.15 -10.18 -15.34
N ALA A 196 -21.72 -11.44 -15.28
CA ALA A 196 -22.48 -12.56 -14.72
C ALA A 196 -22.04 -12.92 -13.28
N LEU A 197 -20.84 -12.53 -12.87
CA LEU A 197 -20.31 -12.83 -11.56
C LEU A 197 -19.42 -11.70 -11.06
N THR A 198 -19.60 -11.35 -9.78
CA THR A 198 -18.73 -10.42 -9.06
C THR A 198 -18.04 -11.16 -7.93
N VAL A 199 -16.71 -11.00 -7.81
CA VAL A 199 -15.88 -11.65 -6.79
C VAL A 199 -14.97 -10.62 -6.10
N PRO A 200 -14.45 -10.90 -4.89
CA PRO A 200 -13.67 -9.91 -4.14
C PRO A 200 -12.22 -9.73 -4.61
N GLY A 201 -11.69 -10.60 -5.48
CA GLY A 201 -10.29 -10.49 -5.90
C GLY A 201 -9.96 -11.23 -7.19
N PHE A 202 -8.78 -10.93 -7.72
CA PHE A 202 -8.33 -11.52 -9.01
C PHE A 202 -8.13 -13.03 -8.92
N GLU A 203 -7.65 -13.56 -7.81
CA GLU A 203 -7.45 -15.01 -7.61
C GLU A 203 -8.76 -15.78 -7.71
N GLN A 204 -9.86 -15.24 -7.13
CA GLN A 204 -11.18 -15.85 -7.26
C GLN A 204 -11.69 -15.73 -8.69
N SER A 205 -11.46 -14.59 -9.37
CA SER A 205 -11.88 -14.43 -10.76
C SER A 205 -11.19 -15.42 -11.69
N LEU A 206 -9.90 -15.65 -11.52
CA LEU A 206 -9.13 -16.63 -12.29
C LEU A 206 -9.58 -18.07 -11.95
N PHE A 207 -9.78 -18.38 -10.68
CA PHE A 207 -10.28 -19.68 -10.25
C PHE A 207 -11.64 -19.99 -10.89
N MET A 208 -12.56 -19.03 -10.90
CA MET A 208 -13.89 -19.19 -11.51
C MET A 208 -13.81 -19.31 -13.04
N ALA A 209 -12.96 -18.51 -13.72
CA ALA A 209 -12.76 -18.63 -15.15
C ALA A 209 -12.16 -19.98 -15.57
N ALA A 210 -11.43 -20.65 -14.67
CA ALA A 210 -10.84 -21.97 -14.90
C ALA A 210 -11.87 -23.12 -14.81
N GLN A 211 -13.09 -22.87 -14.28
CA GLN A 211 -14.07 -23.93 -14.05
C GLN A 211 -14.70 -24.42 -15.37
N PRO A 212 -14.80 -25.75 -15.60
CA PRO A 212 -15.31 -26.31 -16.84
C PRO A 212 -16.81 -26.07 -17.08
N GLN A 213 -17.55 -25.71 -16.06
CA GLN A 213 -18.99 -25.47 -16.14
C GLN A 213 -19.33 -24.10 -16.76
N HIS A 214 -18.35 -23.22 -16.94
CA HIS A 214 -18.57 -21.85 -17.33
C HIS A 214 -17.77 -21.45 -18.56
N THR A 215 -18.32 -20.53 -19.34
CA THR A 215 -17.64 -19.82 -20.42
C THR A 215 -17.43 -18.35 -20.08
N MET A 216 -17.12 -18.07 -18.79
CA MET A 216 -16.92 -16.72 -18.32
C MET A 216 -15.49 -16.26 -18.58
N LEU A 217 -15.35 -15.00 -18.95
CA LEU A 217 -14.08 -14.32 -19.15
C LEU A 217 -13.73 -13.52 -17.87
N ALA A 218 -12.53 -13.68 -17.36
CA ALA A 218 -11.99 -12.82 -16.33
C ALA A 218 -11.08 -11.74 -16.94
N THR A 219 -11.16 -10.51 -16.46
CA THR A 219 -10.19 -9.48 -16.81
C THR A 219 -9.33 -9.20 -15.58
N ALA A 220 -8.03 -9.42 -15.73
CA ALA A 220 -7.08 -9.31 -14.61
C ALA A 220 -5.71 -8.82 -15.13
N PRO A 221 -4.88 -8.22 -14.26
CA PRO A 221 -3.54 -7.78 -14.60
C PRO A 221 -2.69 -8.89 -15.22
N ARG A 222 -1.75 -8.50 -16.10
CA ARG A 222 -0.84 -9.45 -16.75
C ARG A 222 0.05 -10.20 -15.76
N TYR A 223 0.44 -9.56 -14.65
CA TYR A 223 1.23 -10.21 -13.61
C TYR A 223 0.55 -11.47 -13.02
N CYS A 224 -0.78 -11.59 -13.14
CA CYS A 224 -1.52 -12.80 -12.75
C CYS A 224 -1.06 -14.07 -13.52
N GLN A 225 -0.26 -13.93 -14.58
CA GLN A 225 0.39 -15.05 -15.25
C GLN A 225 1.25 -15.88 -14.29
N HIS A 226 1.95 -15.24 -13.35
CA HIS A 226 2.73 -15.94 -12.33
C HIS A 226 1.85 -16.78 -11.41
N TYR A 227 0.72 -16.21 -10.98
CA TYR A 227 -0.26 -16.92 -10.18
C TYR A 227 -0.84 -18.14 -10.95
N ASN A 228 -1.23 -17.93 -12.21
CA ASN A 228 -1.73 -18.98 -13.08
C ASN A 228 -0.73 -20.13 -13.25
N GLN A 229 0.53 -19.83 -13.50
CA GLN A 229 1.62 -20.80 -13.63
C GLN A 229 1.88 -21.56 -12.33
N GLN A 230 1.96 -20.86 -11.22
CA GLN A 230 2.24 -21.43 -9.90
C GLN A 230 1.14 -22.41 -9.47
N HIS A 231 -0.12 -22.11 -9.79
CA HIS A 231 -1.28 -22.92 -9.42
C HIS A 231 -1.74 -23.87 -10.55
N GLN A 232 -1.02 -23.88 -11.68
CA GLN A 232 -1.32 -24.72 -12.84
C GLN A 232 -2.78 -24.65 -13.30
N LEU A 233 -3.35 -23.44 -13.26
CA LEU A 233 -4.71 -23.24 -13.73
C LEU A 233 -4.76 -23.43 -15.25
N PRO A 234 -5.82 -24.07 -15.80
CA PRO A 234 -5.96 -24.30 -17.23
C PRO A 234 -6.39 -23.04 -17.99
N LEU A 235 -5.72 -21.91 -17.73
CA LEU A 235 -6.03 -20.61 -18.32
C LEU A 235 -4.98 -20.16 -19.33
N VAL A 236 -5.44 -19.49 -20.36
CA VAL A 236 -4.64 -18.71 -21.29
C VAL A 236 -5.09 -17.25 -21.23
N SER A 237 -4.21 -16.33 -21.59
CA SER A 237 -4.55 -14.90 -21.69
C SER A 237 -4.65 -14.46 -23.14
N ARG A 238 -5.47 -13.43 -23.37
CA ARG A 238 -5.61 -12.68 -24.62
C ARG A 238 -5.54 -11.18 -24.31
N PRO A 239 -5.00 -10.37 -25.21
CA PRO A 239 -5.09 -8.93 -25.05
C PRO A 239 -6.55 -8.49 -25.08
N LEU A 240 -6.87 -7.38 -24.39
CA LEU A 240 -8.14 -6.71 -24.58
C LEU A 240 -8.26 -6.27 -26.05
N PRO A 241 -9.36 -6.61 -26.75
CA PRO A 241 -9.53 -6.30 -28.17
C PRO A 241 -10.01 -4.85 -28.37
N LEU A 242 -9.18 -3.91 -27.96
CA LEU A 242 -9.40 -2.48 -28.03
C LEU A 242 -8.25 -1.79 -28.77
N GLU A 243 -8.52 -0.66 -29.39
CA GLU A 243 -7.49 0.16 -30.00
C GLU A 243 -6.49 0.72 -28.99
N ALA A 244 -5.26 0.99 -29.44
CA ALA A 244 -4.16 1.45 -28.58
C ALA A 244 -4.52 2.66 -27.71
N GLN A 245 -5.26 3.64 -28.26
CA GLN A 245 -5.70 4.85 -27.53
C GLN A 245 -6.61 4.52 -26.33
N HIS A 246 -7.41 3.47 -26.42
CA HIS A 246 -8.30 3.01 -25.35
C HIS A 246 -7.53 2.17 -24.33
N LEU A 247 -6.58 1.35 -24.81
CA LEU A 247 -5.70 0.56 -23.94
C LEU A 247 -4.84 1.44 -23.02
N GLU A 248 -4.38 2.60 -23.50
CA GLU A 248 -3.61 3.55 -22.66
C GLU A 248 -4.41 4.03 -21.43
N LYS A 249 -5.74 4.19 -21.54
CA LYS A 249 -6.62 4.55 -20.42
C LYS A 249 -6.76 3.43 -19.37
N LEU A 250 -6.42 2.19 -19.75
CA LEU A 250 -6.51 1.00 -18.90
C LEU A 250 -5.18 0.59 -18.27
N ARG A 251 -4.13 1.36 -18.48
CA ARG A 251 -2.86 1.12 -17.79
C ARG A 251 -3.00 1.38 -16.30
N VAL A 252 -2.54 0.42 -15.52
CA VAL A 252 -2.62 0.47 -14.06
C VAL A 252 -1.20 0.54 -13.48
N PRO A 253 -0.78 1.69 -12.94
CA PRO A 253 0.44 1.77 -12.15
C PRO A 253 0.26 1.06 -10.81
N PHE A 254 1.10 0.07 -10.56
CA PHE A 254 1.18 -0.63 -9.28
C PHE A 254 2.15 0.08 -8.36
N THR A 255 1.65 0.50 -7.21
CA THR A 255 2.32 1.46 -6.35
C THR A 255 2.51 0.93 -4.94
N LEU A 256 3.64 1.27 -4.34
CA LEU A 256 3.79 1.27 -2.89
C LEU A 256 3.30 2.60 -2.33
N LEU A 257 2.51 2.57 -1.28
CA LEU A 257 1.94 3.73 -0.60
C LEU A 257 2.34 3.71 0.86
N TRP A 258 2.76 4.87 1.40
CA TRP A 258 3.05 5.02 2.83
C TRP A 258 2.80 6.45 3.30
N HIS A 259 2.60 6.63 4.60
CA HIS A 259 2.48 7.96 5.17
C HIS A 259 3.85 8.66 5.26
N LYS A 260 3.95 9.93 4.88
CA LYS A 260 5.20 10.73 4.87
C LYS A 260 5.94 10.76 6.21
N ARG A 261 5.24 10.68 7.35
CA ARG A 261 5.88 10.54 8.67
C ARG A 261 6.86 9.37 8.76
N ASN A 262 6.66 8.36 7.92
CA ASN A 262 7.43 7.12 7.89
C ASN A 262 8.49 7.09 6.76
N SER A 263 8.64 8.16 5.98
CA SER A 263 9.53 8.17 4.81
C SER A 263 10.99 7.88 5.17
N TYR A 264 11.41 8.28 6.36
CA TYR A 264 12.77 8.04 6.88
C TYR A 264 12.83 6.94 7.95
N ASN A 265 11.75 6.22 8.23
CA ASN A 265 11.76 5.10 9.17
C ASN A 265 12.64 3.98 8.59
N PRO A 266 13.77 3.58 9.26
CA PRO A 266 14.72 2.62 8.71
C PRO A 266 14.08 1.27 8.37
N LYS A 267 13.09 0.81 9.16
CA LYS A 267 12.31 -0.40 8.89
C LYS A 267 11.61 -0.32 7.53
N LEU A 268 10.94 0.81 7.27
CA LEU A 268 10.13 0.99 6.08
C LEU A 268 10.96 1.35 4.85
N VAL A 269 12.08 2.07 5.02
CA VAL A 269 13.06 2.28 3.94
C VAL A 269 13.58 0.93 3.47
N TRP A 270 14.06 0.09 4.38
CA TRP A 270 14.54 -1.25 4.05
C TRP A 270 13.47 -2.11 3.39
N LEU A 271 12.22 -2.06 3.88
CA LEU A 271 11.11 -2.84 3.32
C LEU A 271 10.77 -2.39 1.90
N ARG A 272 10.70 -1.07 1.63
CA ARG A 272 10.48 -0.52 0.28
C ARG A 272 11.59 -0.92 -0.68
N ASP A 273 12.85 -0.79 -0.25
CA ASP A 273 14.00 -1.19 -1.09
C ASP A 273 13.99 -2.69 -1.39
N THR A 274 13.59 -3.50 -0.41
CA THR A 274 13.43 -4.95 -0.59
C THR A 274 12.32 -5.26 -1.60
N LEU A 275 11.17 -4.61 -1.50
CA LEU A 275 10.07 -4.78 -2.44
C LEU A 275 10.47 -4.33 -3.86
N LYS A 276 11.10 -3.17 -3.99
CA LYS A 276 11.62 -2.68 -5.29
C LYS A 276 12.56 -3.68 -5.95
N ALA A 277 13.50 -4.23 -5.17
CA ALA A 277 14.47 -5.20 -5.67
C ALA A 277 13.82 -6.54 -6.10
N LEU A 278 12.73 -6.93 -5.46
CA LEU A 278 11.98 -8.14 -5.85
C LEU A 278 11.24 -7.95 -7.17
N TYR A 279 10.68 -6.75 -7.41
CA TYR A 279 9.96 -6.47 -8.65
C TYR A 279 10.86 -6.18 -9.84
N SER A 280 12.01 -5.55 -9.66
CA SER A 280 12.94 -5.28 -10.76
C SER A 280 13.57 -6.53 -11.39
N GLY A 281 13.44 -7.70 -10.76
CA GLY A 281 13.94 -8.99 -11.26
C GLY A 281 12.88 -9.99 -11.71
N THR A 282 11.57 -9.68 -11.58
CA THR A 282 10.51 -10.69 -11.68
C THR A 282 9.44 -10.39 -12.75
N LEU A 283 9.36 -9.16 -13.31
CA LEU A 283 8.31 -8.76 -14.26
C LEU A 283 8.88 -8.33 -15.62
#